data_883827daa466e7cb53cc54ab76702c25
#
_entry.id   883827daa466e7cb53cc54ab76702c25
#
_cell.length_a   1.000
_cell.length_b   1.000
_cell.length_c   1.000
_cell.angle_alpha   90.00
_cell.angle_beta   90.00
_cell.angle_gamma   90.00
#
_symmetry.space_group_name_H-M   'P 1'
#
loop_
_entity.id
_entity.type
_entity.pdbx_description
1 polymer ?
#
loop_
_entity_poly.entity_id
_entity_poly.type
_entity_poly.pdbx_seq_one_letter_code
_entity_poly.pdbx_strand_id
1 'polypeptide(L)'
;MGKTLKILLAFLLASALSVSCEEKLPPVDKPDVEVPADPQEPDNPGEPEKPVEKVQPKKVSLWISTSVNFSRLKTKANIKHFMDLIEEAGFNEIIVEVKTMQGKALYFSDILEYQTEANGVTVNRDWDYLQYFIDQAHQRGMTILAASTVMPDYRPEWEQYCCIEHLPEGLISIKKSKDGMFPFLNPVYPEVRELVMSVCEEIVRKYDVDGLVLDYCRYQNANSDFSEASKKAFEEYAGVKCTNFPYDIYYYPEGETDKGEYKPSTHYNKWIEWRSSVIQGYVKEIRDRIKAIKPDISLQYWAAAWWPLPATAQNWASQKYTNFPYWWSTKDYYKTGFADYLDVFQNGAYYSKVTPMWESGTIAHALYQGDAIIKDACLHYSSFSVANSDFDTKEATKYSYLNSDGVMIFELCYMVKYDWWDEVKAGIQEAEAELGIVRE
;
A
#
# COMPACT_ATOMS: atom_id res chain seq x y z
N MET A 1 6.48 -31.74 -9.83
CA MET A 1 5.25 -30.98 -9.49
C MET A 1 5.14 -30.58 -8.01
N GLY A 2 6.23 -30.48 -7.26
CA GLY A 2 6.18 -30.27 -5.78
C GLY A 2 6.93 -29.04 -5.25
N LYS A 3 7.67 -28.32 -6.05
CA LYS A 3 8.48 -27.16 -5.57
C LYS A 3 7.87 -25.79 -5.94
N THR A 4 7.16 -25.69 -7.03
CA THR A 4 6.57 -24.43 -7.51
C THR A 4 5.34 -24.00 -6.68
N LEU A 5 4.60 -24.96 -6.11
CA LEU A 5 3.44 -24.69 -5.27
C LEU A 5 3.82 -24.16 -3.87
N LYS A 6 5.02 -24.51 -3.38
CA LYS A 6 5.50 -24.03 -2.07
C LYS A 6 5.95 -22.58 -2.10
N ILE A 7 6.38 -22.06 -3.25
CA ILE A 7 6.81 -20.66 -3.40
C ILE A 7 5.59 -19.73 -3.44
N LEU A 8 4.48 -20.16 -4.05
CA LEU A 8 3.25 -19.35 -4.02
C LEU A 8 2.62 -19.24 -2.61
N LEU A 9 2.73 -20.32 -1.80
CA LEU A 9 2.25 -20.29 -0.41
C LEU A 9 3.14 -19.43 0.50
N ALA A 10 4.44 -19.33 0.21
CA ALA A 10 5.37 -18.49 0.98
C ALA A 10 5.08 -16.98 0.80
N PHE A 11 4.57 -16.55 -0.35
CA PHE A 11 4.17 -15.15 -0.58
C PHE A 11 2.95 -14.73 0.25
N LEU A 12 2.04 -15.65 0.56
CA LEU A 12 0.87 -15.40 1.41
C LEU A 12 1.18 -15.49 2.91
N LEU A 13 2.20 -16.29 3.30
CA LEU A 13 2.57 -16.49 4.70
C LEU A 13 3.61 -15.47 5.21
N ALA A 14 4.45 -14.90 4.34
CA ALA A 14 5.43 -13.89 4.76
C ALA A 14 4.79 -12.54 5.16
N SER A 15 3.54 -12.27 4.72
CA SER A 15 2.77 -11.13 5.22
C SER A 15 2.01 -11.41 6.52
N ALA A 16 1.90 -12.69 6.94
CA ALA A 16 1.08 -13.11 8.09
C ALA A 16 1.89 -13.49 9.33
N LEU A 17 3.23 -13.49 9.28
CA LEU A 17 4.09 -13.86 10.43
C LEU A 17 4.92 -12.66 10.90
N SER A 18 4.27 -11.51 11.15
CA SER A 18 4.74 -10.60 12.16
C SER A 18 3.96 -10.91 13.43
N VAL A 19 4.63 -11.52 14.39
CA VAL A 19 4.09 -11.79 15.72
C VAL A 19 3.49 -10.51 16.28
N SER A 20 2.17 -10.48 16.38
CA SER A 20 1.41 -9.48 17.10
C SER A 20 1.72 -9.69 18.58
N CYS A 21 2.45 -8.77 19.19
CA CYS A 21 2.29 -8.53 20.61
C CYS A 21 0.90 -7.94 20.81
N GLU A 22 -0.08 -8.77 21.10
CA GLU A 22 -1.39 -8.34 21.58
C GLU A 22 -1.25 -7.73 22.98
N GLU A 23 -1.01 -6.42 23.03
CA GLU A 23 -1.41 -5.67 24.22
C GLU A 23 -2.90 -5.38 24.12
N LYS A 24 -3.67 -5.99 25.04
CA LYS A 24 -5.10 -5.74 25.19
C LYS A 24 -5.32 -4.26 25.50
N LEU A 25 -5.93 -3.56 24.55
CA LEU A 25 -6.48 -2.24 24.81
C LEU A 25 -7.57 -2.36 25.88
N PRO A 26 -7.69 -1.37 26.78
CA PRO A 26 -8.77 -1.35 27.77
C PRO A 26 -10.14 -1.31 27.05
N PRO A 27 -11.19 -1.91 27.64
CA PRO A 27 -12.51 -1.91 27.05
C PRO A 27 -13.01 -0.47 26.87
N VAL A 28 -13.45 -0.14 25.68
CA VAL A 28 -14.13 1.14 25.41
C VAL A 28 -15.54 1.02 25.96
N ASP A 29 -15.85 1.80 27.00
CA ASP A 29 -17.20 1.93 27.52
C ASP A 29 -18.11 2.46 26.40
N LYS A 30 -19.28 1.82 26.24
CA LYS A 30 -20.31 2.25 25.31
C LYS A 30 -20.75 3.67 25.66
N PRO A 31 -20.76 4.62 24.72
CA PRO A 31 -21.49 5.84 24.95
C PRO A 31 -22.99 5.55 24.94
N ASP A 32 -23.68 5.82 26.03
CA ASP A 32 -25.13 5.92 26.06
C ASP A 32 -25.54 7.13 25.19
N VAL A 33 -25.97 6.88 23.99
CA VAL A 33 -26.56 7.90 23.12
C VAL A 33 -28.05 7.97 23.47
N GLU A 34 -28.42 8.91 24.34
CA GLU A 34 -29.80 9.37 24.41
C GLU A 34 -30.14 10.11 23.13
N VAL A 35 -31.08 9.57 22.37
CA VAL A 35 -31.66 10.22 21.19
C VAL A 35 -32.64 11.28 21.69
N PRO A 36 -32.40 12.58 21.49
CA PRO A 36 -33.38 13.61 21.81
C PRO A 36 -34.57 13.48 20.83
N ALA A 37 -35.76 13.51 21.36
CA ALA A 37 -36.98 13.57 20.56
C ALA A 37 -37.03 14.89 19.77
N ASP A 38 -37.27 14.74 18.47
CA ASP A 38 -37.38 15.82 17.49
C ASP A 38 -38.56 16.72 17.77
N PRO A 39 -38.37 18.06 17.86
CA PRO A 39 -39.51 19.00 17.89
C PRO A 39 -40.05 19.16 16.47
N GLN A 40 -41.31 18.86 16.25
CA GLN A 40 -42.03 19.14 15.01
C GLN A 40 -41.97 20.65 14.70
N GLU A 41 -41.28 21.03 13.65
CA GLU A 41 -41.39 22.35 13.04
C GLU A 41 -42.63 22.44 12.12
N PRO A 42 -43.29 23.62 12.03
CA PRO A 42 -44.46 23.80 11.25
C PRO A 42 -44.12 23.90 9.72
N ASP A 43 -44.99 23.31 8.90
CA ASP A 43 -44.99 23.39 7.45
C ASP A 43 -44.81 24.82 6.93
N ASN A 44 -43.69 25.06 6.28
CA ASN A 44 -43.46 26.28 5.51
C ASN A 44 -43.54 25.97 3.99
N PRO A 45 -44.55 26.47 3.27
CA PRO A 45 -44.70 26.19 1.85
C PRO A 45 -43.81 27.13 1.03
N GLY A 46 -42.81 26.58 0.36
CA GLY A 46 -42.21 27.19 -0.84
C GLY A 46 -40.79 27.66 -0.78
N GLU A 47 -39.83 26.81 -0.45
CA GLU A 47 -38.48 26.94 -1.01
C GLU A 47 -38.35 26.03 -2.26
N PRO A 48 -37.76 26.50 -3.36
CA PRO A 48 -37.50 25.63 -4.51
C PRO A 48 -36.55 24.52 -4.06
N GLU A 49 -36.93 23.26 -4.31
CA GLU A 49 -36.08 22.11 -4.07
C GLU A 49 -34.69 22.40 -4.69
N LYS A 50 -33.64 22.43 -3.84
CA LYS A 50 -32.28 22.45 -4.33
C LYS A 50 -32.10 21.26 -5.25
N PRO A 51 -31.47 21.42 -6.41
CA PRO A 51 -31.17 20.27 -7.27
C PRO A 51 -30.50 19.20 -6.42
N VAL A 52 -31.11 18.01 -6.40
CA VAL A 52 -30.46 16.83 -5.77
C VAL A 52 -29.13 16.63 -6.48
N GLU A 53 -28.05 16.92 -5.80
CA GLU A 53 -26.70 16.75 -6.35
C GLU A 53 -26.55 15.26 -6.69
N LYS A 54 -26.38 14.95 -7.99
CA LYS A 54 -26.24 13.54 -8.41
C LYS A 54 -24.99 12.99 -7.77
N VAL A 55 -25.15 12.01 -6.88
CA VAL A 55 -24.03 11.29 -6.27
C VAL A 55 -23.27 10.57 -7.37
N GLN A 56 -22.00 10.89 -7.52
CA GLN A 56 -21.16 10.26 -8.55
C GLN A 56 -20.71 8.86 -8.12
N PRO A 57 -20.57 7.91 -9.05
CA PRO A 57 -20.01 6.60 -8.76
C PRO A 57 -18.60 6.72 -8.14
N LYS A 58 -18.37 5.97 -7.08
CA LYS A 58 -17.04 5.88 -6.46
C LYS A 58 -16.08 5.09 -7.36
N LYS A 59 -14.78 5.27 -7.16
CA LYS A 59 -13.76 4.46 -7.83
C LYS A 59 -13.77 3.04 -7.25
N VAL A 60 -13.77 2.07 -8.16
CA VAL A 60 -13.55 0.66 -7.86
C VAL A 60 -12.40 0.18 -8.72
N SER A 61 -11.27 -0.09 -8.07
CA SER A 61 -10.00 -0.40 -8.71
C SER A 61 -9.71 -1.89 -8.64
N LEU A 62 -9.19 -2.46 -9.73
CA LEU A 62 -8.59 -3.80 -9.72
C LEU A 62 -7.07 -3.70 -9.79
N TRP A 63 -6.36 -4.35 -8.84
CA TRP A 63 -4.91 -4.47 -8.87
C TRP A 63 -4.48 -5.56 -9.85
N ILE A 64 -3.50 -5.24 -10.69
CA ILE A 64 -2.92 -6.14 -11.69
C ILE A 64 -1.43 -6.30 -11.39
N SER A 65 -1.10 -7.31 -10.56
CA SER A 65 0.29 -7.67 -10.28
C SER A 65 0.94 -8.30 -11.50
N THR A 66 2.11 -7.83 -11.86
CA THR A 66 2.76 -8.29 -13.08
C THR A 66 3.27 -9.71 -12.99
N SER A 67 4.02 -10.04 -11.95
CA SER A 67 4.73 -11.31 -11.86
C SER A 67 3.80 -12.53 -11.90
N VAL A 68 2.68 -12.46 -11.18
CA VAL A 68 1.71 -13.59 -11.12
C VAL A 68 0.78 -13.64 -12.33
N ASN A 69 0.59 -12.53 -13.04
CA ASN A 69 -0.22 -12.46 -14.25
C ASN A 69 0.61 -12.46 -15.54
N PHE A 70 1.93 -12.60 -15.46
CA PHE A 70 2.84 -12.42 -16.58
C PHE A 70 2.50 -13.31 -17.79
N SER A 71 2.14 -14.58 -17.55
CA SER A 71 1.72 -15.52 -18.61
C SER A 71 0.33 -15.21 -19.15
N ARG A 72 -0.58 -14.67 -18.30
CA ARG A 72 -1.95 -14.30 -18.71
C ARG A 72 -1.92 -13.09 -19.64
N LEU A 73 -1.08 -12.11 -19.32
CA LEU A 73 -1.03 -10.80 -19.99
C LEU A 73 0.05 -10.71 -21.06
N LYS A 74 0.40 -11.85 -21.68
CA LYS A 74 1.51 -11.92 -22.65
C LYS A 74 1.21 -11.30 -24.01
N THR A 75 -0.05 -11.15 -24.40
CA THR A 75 -0.46 -10.62 -25.70
C THR A 75 -1.49 -9.51 -25.56
N LYS A 76 -1.58 -8.62 -26.56
CA LYS A 76 -2.61 -7.59 -26.63
C LYS A 76 -4.02 -8.17 -26.59
N ALA A 77 -4.27 -9.30 -27.25
CA ALA A 77 -5.57 -9.97 -27.23
C ALA A 77 -5.95 -10.46 -25.82
N ASN A 78 -4.99 -10.99 -25.06
CA ASN A 78 -5.24 -11.41 -23.68
C ASN A 78 -5.55 -10.22 -22.79
N ILE A 79 -4.78 -9.12 -22.90
CA ILE A 79 -5.04 -7.89 -22.12
C ILE A 79 -6.43 -7.37 -22.43
N LYS A 80 -6.78 -7.26 -23.73
CA LYS A 80 -8.12 -6.81 -24.14
C LYS A 80 -9.22 -7.69 -23.53
N HIS A 81 -9.08 -9.00 -23.55
CA HIS A 81 -10.04 -9.93 -22.95
C HIS A 81 -10.27 -9.66 -21.46
N PHE A 82 -9.17 -9.47 -20.67
CA PHE A 82 -9.32 -9.17 -19.25
C PHE A 82 -9.88 -7.76 -19.02
N MET A 83 -9.55 -6.79 -19.86
CA MET A 83 -10.14 -5.45 -19.77
C MET A 83 -11.65 -5.48 -20.05
N ASP A 84 -12.12 -6.34 -20.95
CA ASP A 84 -13.57 -6.54 -21.21
C ASP A 84 -14.26 -7.13 -19.95
N LEU A 85 -13.66 -8.13 -19.28
CA LEU A 85 -14.19 -8.70 -18.03
C LEU A 85 -14.19 -7.69 -16.86
N ILE A 86 -13.12 -6.90 -16.76
CA ILE A 86 -12.98 -5.86 -15.73
C ILE A 86 -14.10 -4.81 -15.89
N GLU A 87 -14.32 -4.33 -17.12
CA GLU A 87 -15.39 -3.38 -17.44
C GLU A 87 -16.79 -3.98 -17.14
N GLU A 88 -17.04 -5.22 -17.57
CA GLU A 88 -18.30 -5.91 -17.36
C GLU A 88 -18.61 -6.12 -15.87
N ALA A 89 -17.60 -6.37 -15.03
CA ALA A 89 -17.74 -6.48 -13.58
C ALA A 89 -17.98 -5.14 -12.86
N GLY A 90 -17.94 -4.02 -13.58
CA GLY A 90 -18.25 -2.70 -13.05
C GLY A 90 -17.06 -1.93 -12.46
N PHE A 91 -15.83 -2.41 -12.63
CA PHE A 91 -14.66 -1.62 -12.31
C PHE A 91 -14.56 -0.39 -13.21
N ASN A 92 -14.09 0.71 -12.67
CA ASN A 92 -13.89 1.98 -13.40
C ASN A 92 -12.47 2.54 -13.22
N GLU A 93 -11.61 1.78 -12.56
CA GLU A 93 -10.19 2.08 -12.37
C GLU A 93 -9.37 0.80 -12.38
N ILE A 94 -8.14 0.84 -12.93
CA ILE A 94 -7.17 -0.24 -12.83
C ILE A 94 -5.85 0.26 -12.27
N ILE A 95 -5.17 -0.60 -11.52
CA ILE A 95 -3.83 -0.38 -11.00
C ILE A 95 -2.90 -1.41 -11.63
N VAL A 96 -1.96 -0.96 -12.45
CA VAL A 96 -1.03 -1.84 -13.18
C VAL A 96 0.36 -1.71 -12.58
N GLU A 97 0.92 -2.81 -12.07
CA GLU A 97 2.31 -2.85 -11.60
C GLU A 97 3.26 -2.71 -12.78
N VAL A 98 4.05 -1.63 -12.79
CA VAL A 98 4.95 -1.29 -13.91
C VAL A 98 6.42 -1.28 -13.56
N LYS A 99 6.80 -1.02 -12.30
CA LYS A 99 8.13 -1.34 -11.77
C LYS A 99 8.01 -2.53 -10.85
N THR A 100 8.73 -3.59 -11.17
CA THR A 100 8.62 -4.87 -10.48
C THR A 100 9.56 -4.97 -9.29
N MET A 101 9.35 -5.95 -8.40
CA MET A 101 10.25 -6.25 -7.28
C MET A 101 11.67 -6.64 -7.72
N GLN A 102 11.85 -6.99 -9.01
CA GLN A 102 13.17 -7.29 -9.58
C GLN A 102 13.95 -6.03 -9.99
N GLY A 103 13.38 -4.85 -9.86
CA GLY A 103 13.99 -3.59 -10.31
C GLY A 103 13.90 -3.39 -11.82
N LYS A 104 12.96 -4.05 -12.50
CA LYS A 104 12.75 -3.97 -13.96
C LYS A 104 11.43 -3.28 -14.27
N ALA A 105 11.31 -2.77 -15.50
CA ALA A 105 10.14 -2.05 -15.99
C ALA A 105 9.27 -2.89 -16.92
N LEU A 106 7.97 -2.59 -16.94
CA LEU A 106 7.00 -3.06 -17.94
C LEU A 106 6.46 -1.91 -18.79
N TYR A 107 7.33 -0.99 -19.08
CA TYR A 107 7.17 0.12 -20.01
C TYR A 107 8.54 0.39 -20.65
N PHE A 108 8.58 1.11 -21.75
CA PHE A 108 9.85 1.46 -22.40
C PHE A 108 10.58 2.56 -21.60
N SER A 109 11.35 2.10 -20.62
CA SER A 109 12.12 2.95 -19.73
C SER A 109 13.50 3.29 -20.30
N ASP A 110 13.97 4.51 -20.03
CA ASP A 110 15.35 4.92 -20.29
C ASP A 110 16.25 4.64 -19.07
N ILE A 111 15.65 4.25 -17.92
CA ILE A 111 16.31 4.07 -16.62
C ILE A 111 16.43 2.60 -16.25
N LEU A 112 15.37 1.83 -16.49
CA LEU A 112 15.23 0.44 -16.06
C LEU A 112 15.22 -0.52 -17.25
N GLU A 113 15.86 -1.69 -17.06
CA GLU A 113 15.76 -2.78 -18.04
C GLU A 113 14.31 -3.28 -18.15
N TYR A 114 13.87 -3.61 -19.37
CA TYR A 114 12.55 -4.16 -19.60
C TYR A 114 12.41 -5.59 -19.08
N GLN A 115 11.29 -5.88 -18.40
CA GLN A 115 11.00 -7.21 -17.85
C GLN A 115 10.57 -8.17 -18.95
N THR A 116 11.44 -9.13 -19.29
CA THR A 116 11.16 -10.15 -20.29
C THR A 116 10.84 -11.52 -19.71
N GLU A 117 11.09 -11.73 -18.42
CA GLU A 117 10.90 -13.02 -17.75
C GLU A 117 10.29 -12.85 -16.37
N ALA A 118 9.27 -13.66 -16.05
CA ALA A 118 8.75 -13.81 -14.69
C ALA A 118 8.22 -15.23 -14.48
N ASN A 119 8.52 -15.83 -13.31
CA ASN A 119 8.05 -17.16 -12.91
C ASN A 119 8.34 -18.26 -13.94
N GLY A 120 9.50 -18.20 -14.61
CA GLY A 120 9.91 -19.16 -15.65
C GLY A 120 9.18 -19.03 -16.98
N VAL A 121 8.47 -17.91 -17.18
CA VAL A 121 7.80 -17.57 -18.44
C VAL A 121 8.53 -16.42 -19.09
N THR A 122 9.00 -16.60 -20.32
CA THR A 122 9.61 -15.54 -21.13
C THR A 122 8.58 -14.95 -22.08
N VAL A 123 8.49 -13.63 -22.12
CA VAL A 123 7.61 -12.88 -23.03
C VAL A 123 8.39 -11.72 -23.63
N ASN A 124 8.65 -11.79 -24.93
CA ASN A 124 9.23 -10.68 -25.68
C ASN A 124 8.11 -9.88 -26.35
N ARG A 125 8.04 -8.59 -26.02
CA ARG A 125 7.07 -7.65 -26.60
C ARG A 125 7.80 -6.66 -27.49
N ASP A 126 7.29 -6.46 -28.69
CA ASP A 126 7.68 -5.38 -29.62
C ASP A 126 6.77 -4.15 -29.49
N TRP A 127 5.96 -4.12 -28.45
CA TRP A 127 5.01 -3.07 -28.11
C TRP A 127 5.08 -2.72 -26.61
N ASP A 128 4.74 -1.49 -26.27
CA ASP A 128 4.78 -1.00 -24.92
C ASP A 128 3.58 -1.50 -24.11
N TYR A 129 3.88 -2.22 -23.03
CA TYR A 129 2.88 -2.85 -22.17
C TYR A 129 2.02 -1.82 -21.44
N LEU A 130 2.64 -0.80 -20.81
CA LEU A 130 1.91 0.24 -20.11
C LEU A 130 1.06 1.08 -21.06
N GLN A 131 1.63 1.49 -22.19
CA GLN A 131 0.88 2.27 -23.20
C GLN A 131 -0.36 1.50 -23.68
N TYR A 132 -0.25 0.19 -23.89
CA TYR A 132 -1.40 -0.59 -24.32
C TYR A 132 -2.49 -0.67 -23.25
N PHE A 133 -2.14 -0.75 -21.97
CA PHE A 133 -3.12 -0.67 -20.88
C PHE A 133 -3.79 0.71 -20.81
N ILE A 134 -3.02 1.79 -20.98
CA ILE A 134 -3.57 3.15 -21.04
C ILE A 134 -4.60 3.27 -22.15
N ASP A 135 -4.25 2.84 -23.36
CA ASP A 135 -5.16 2.87 -24.52
C ASP A 135 -6.45 2.08 -24.22
N GLN A 136 -6.33 0.91 -23.61
CA GLN A 136 -7.49 0.06 -23.27
C GLN A 136 -8.35 0.64 -22.14
N ALA A 137 -7.75 1.26 -21.13
CA ALA A 137 -8.47 1.90 -20.04
C ALA A 137 -9.23 3.15 -20.52
N HIS A 138 -8.54 4.06 -21.19
CA HIS A 138 -9.15 5.30 -21.66
C HIS A 138 -10.23 5.09 -22.72
N GLN A 139 -10.10 4.07 -23.61
CA GLN A 139 -11.16 3.69 -24.56
C GLN A 139 -12.47 3.27 -23.87
N ARG A 140 -12.40 2.82 -22.62
CA ARG A 140 -13.53 2.40 -21.77
C ARG A 140 -13.96 3.47 -20.76
N GLY A 141 -13.35 4.66 -20.79
CA GLY A 141 -13.61 5.71 -19.78
C GLY A 141 -13.12 5.37 -18.38
N MET A 142 -12.21 4.39 -18.26
CA MET A 142 -11.59 4.00 -17.00
C MET A 142 -10.35 4.85 -16.72
N THR A 143 -10.05 5.09 -15.44
CA THR A 143 -8.76 5.61 -15.00
C THR A 143 -7.72 4.49 -14.87
N ILE A 144 -6.45 4.83 -15.10
CA ILE A 144 -5.33 3.92 -14.95
C ILE A 144 -4.24 4.51 -14.04
N LEU A 145 -3.85 3.73 -13.05
CA LEU A 145 -2.78 4.07 -12.12
C LEU A 145 -1.59 3.14 -12.36
N ALA A 146 -0.39 3.71 -12.44
CA ALA A 146 0.85 2.94 -12.52
C ALA A 146 1.38 2.64 -11.11
N ALA A 147 1.47 1.37 -10.73
CA ALA A 147 2.04 0.98 -9.45
C ALA A 147 3.54 0.72 -9.55
N SER A 148 4.29 1.31 -8.61
CA SER A 148 5.73 1.10 -8.48
C SER A 148 6.05 0.39 -7.16
N THR A 149 6.72 -0.77 -7.23
CA THR A 149 7.34 -1.39 -6.06
C THR A 149 8.64 -0.64 -5.74
N VAL A 150 8.57 0.31 -4.80
CA VAL A 150 9.58 1.38 -4.66
C VAL A 150 10.96 0.87 -4.24
N MET A 151 11.08 0.22 -3.07
CA MET A 151 12.36 -0.16 -2.49
C MET A 151 12.92 -1.51 -2.95
N PRO A 152 12.12 -2.55 -3.29
CA PRO A 152 12.68 -3.81 -3.76
C PRO A 152 13.45 -3.65 -5.07
N ASP A 153 14.66 -4.22 -5.12
CA ASP A 153 15.48 -4.24 -6.34
C ASP A 153 16.47 -5.41 -6.30
N TYR A 154 16.43 -6.26 -7.32
CA TYR A 154 17.24 -7.47 -7.37
C TYR A 154 18.46 -7.35 -8.30
N ARG A 155 18.64 -6.20 -8.95
CA ARG A 155 19.70 -5.98 -9.91
C ARG A 155 21.08 -6.04 -9.22
N PRO A 156 22.06 -6.77 -9.81
CA PRO A 156 23.39 -6.93 -9.19
C PRO A 156 24.15 -5.62 -8.95
N GLU A 157 24.02 -4.65 -9.86
CA GLU A 157 24.67 -3.34 -9.77
C GLU A 157 24.19 -2.49 -8.59
N TRP A 158 23.04 -2.84 -8.00
CA TRP A 158 22.49 -2.16 -6.81
C TRP A 158 22.79 -2.88 -5.50
N GLU A 159 23.54 -3.99 -5.51
CA GLU A 159 23.84 -4.78 -4.32
C GLU A 159 24.49 -3.97 -3.18
N GLN A 160 25.35 -3.06 -3.52
CA GLN A 160 26.05 -2.19 -2.55
C GLN A 160 25.12 -1.22 -1.82
N TYR A 161 23.95 -0.95 -2.38
CA TYR A 161 22.93 -0.08 -1.81
C TYR A 161 21.81 -0.84 -1.08
N CYS A 162 21.89 -2.17 -1.02
CA CYS A 162 20.91 -2.97 -0.29
C CYS A 162 21.05 -2.76 1.22
N CYS A 163 19.93 -2.91 1.91
CA CYS A 163 19.87 -2.85 3.37
C CYS A 163 20.80 -3.86 4.05
N ILE A 164 21.31 -3.49 5.22
CA ILE A 164 22.01 -4.35 6.18
C ILE A 164 21.04 -4.64 7.33
N GLU A 165 20.83 -5.91 7.63
CA GLU A 165 20.02 -6.34 8.76
C GLU A 165 20.89 -6.53 10.00
N HIS A 166 20.38 -6.09 11.16
CA HIS A 166 20.92 -6.45 12.47
C HIS A 166 20.14 -7.65 13.00
N LEU A 167 20.76 -8.82 12.98
CA LEU A 167 20.21 -10.11 13.36
C LEU A 167 20.94 -10.69 14.59
N PRO A 168 20.46 -11.73 15.24
CA PRO A 168 21.17 -12.39 16.37
C PRO A 168 22.60 -12.79 16.03
N GLU A 169 22.85 -13.21 14.79
CA GLU A 169 24.18 -13.58 14.30
C GLU A 169 25.06 -12.39 13.89
N GLY A 170 24.55 -11.16 13.94
CA GLY A 170 25.28 -9.92 13.62
C GLY A 170 24.71 -9.13 12.46
N LEU A 171 25.52 -8.26 11.86
CA LEU A 171 25.15 -7.44 10.71
C LEU A 171 25.30 -8.23 9.41
N ILE A 172 24.20 -8.43 8.70
CA ILE A 172 24.13 -9.27 7.49
C ILE A 172 23.46 -8.49 6.37
N SER A 173 24.03 -8.54 5.16
CA SER A 173 23.34 -7.99 3.98
C SER A 173 22.04 -8.74 3.73
N ILE A 174 20.96 -7.99 3.47
CA ILE A 174 19.63 -8.52 3.21
C ILE A 174 19.59 -9.53 2.04
N LYS A 175 20.51 -9.42 1.08
CA LYS A 175 20.68 -10.41 -0.01
C LYS A 175 21.13 -11.79 0.49
N LYS A 176 21.74 -11.85 1.66
CA LYS A 176 22.21 -13.09 2.29
C LYS A 176 21.26 -13.59 3.35
N SER A 177 20.22 -12.83 3.66
CA SER A 177 19.18 -13.22 4.59
C SER A 177 18.40 -14.43 4.06
N LYS A 178 18.05 -15.34 4.96
CA LYS A 178 17.31 -16.58 4.63
C LYS A 178 15.81 -16.35 4.44
N ASP A 179 15.33 -15.14 4.58
CA ASP A 179 13.90 -14.83 4.57
C ASP A 179 13.24 -14.96 3.21
N GLY A 180 14.00 -15.20 2.13
CA GLY A 180 13.48 -15.44 0.78
C GLY A 180 12.75 -14.25 0.15
N MET A 181 12.79 -13.09 0.79
CA MET A 181 12.21 -11.85 0.28
C MET A 181 13.17 -11.19 -0.72
N PHE A 182 12.61 -10.38 -1.62
CA PHE A 182 13.42 -9.54 -2.48
C PHE A 182 14.23 -8.55 -1.64
N PRO A 183 15.51 -8.30 -1.99
CA PRO A 183 16.31 -7.33 -1.26
C PRO A 183 15.75 -5.93 -1.44
N PHE A 184 15.69 -5.20 -0.34
CA PHE A 184 15.31 -3.80 -0.31
C PHE A 184 16.56 -2.92 -0.40
N LEU A 185 16.47 -1.88 -1.22
CA LEU A 185 17.45 -0.81 -1.23
C LEU A 185 17.29 0.03 0.04
N ASN A 186 18.42 0.51 0.55
CA ASN A 186 18.44 1.41 1.68
C ASN A 186 18.06 2.83 1.26
N PRO A 187 16.94 3.38 1.77
CA PRO A 187 16.43 4.69 1.37
C PRO A 187 17.29 5.88 1.78
N VAL A 188 18.37 5.66 2.54
CA VAL A 188 19.27 6.75 2.98
C VAL A 188 20.32 7.13 1.93
N TYR A 189 20.60 6.22 0.99
CA TYR A 189 21.56 6.52 -0.08
C TYR A 189 21.01 7.53 -1.07
N PRO A 190 21.75 8.61 -1.39
CA PRO A 190 21.31 9.59 -2.40
C PRO A 190 21.05 8.96 -3.77
N GLU A 191 21.84 7.96 -4.14
CA GLU A 191 21.70 7.22 -5.41
C GLU A 191 20.37 6.46 -5.48
N VAL A 192 19.96 5.82 -4.38
CA VAL A 192 18.65 5.14 -4.26
C VAL A 192 17.52 6.15 -4.34
N ARG A 193 17.68 7.28 -3.66
CA ARG A 193 16.68 8.35 -3.68
C ARG A 193 16.49 8.89 -5.10
N GLU A 194 17.58 9.20 -5.80
CA GLU A 194 17.48 9.71 -7.17
C GLU A 194 16.94 8.68 -8.15
N LEU A 195 17.28 7.40 -8.01
CA LEU A 195 16.69 6.32 -8.80
C LEU A 195 15.16 6.30 -8.67
N VAL A 196 14.66 6.31 -7.44
CA VAL A 196 13.21 6.27 -7.16
C VAL A 196 12.51 7.50 -7.74
N MET A 197 13.09 8.70 -7.51
CA MET A 197 12.52 9.94 -8.04
C MET A 197 12.49 9.94 -9.57
N SER A 198 13.59 9.57 -10.22
CA SER A 198 13.71 9.54 -11.67
C SER A 198 12.74 8.55 -12.31
N VAL A 199 12.52 7.37 -11.71
CA VAL A 199 11.54 6.38 -12.19
C VAL A 199 10.12 6.93 -12.10
N CYS A 200 9.74 7.56 -10.98
CA CYS A 200 8.41 8.15 -10.83
C CYS A 200 8.19 9.31 -11.83
N GLU A 201 9.19 10.19 -11.99
CA GLU A 201 9.13 11.28 -12.98
C GLU A 201 9.06 10.75 -14.42
N GLU A 202 9.82 9.71 -14.74
CA GLU A 202 9.82 9.11 -16.08
C GLU A 202 8.43 8.60 -16.46
N ILE A 203 7.77 7.85 -15.56
CA ILE A 203 6.43 7.32 -15.79
C ILE A 203 5.46 8.47 -16.10
N VAL A 204 5.42 9.49 -15.26
CA VAL A 204 4.48 10.63 -15.40
C VAL A 204 4.78 11.49 -16.62
N ARG A 205 6.06 11.59 -17.04
CA ARG A 205 6.48 12.39 -18.18
C ARG A 205 6.20 11.70 -19.51
N LYS A 206 6.39 10.36 -19.56
CA LYS A 206 6.31 9.59 -20.81
C LYS A 206 4.91 9.05 -21.09
N TYR A 207 4.09 8.88 -20.05
CA TYR A 207 2.81 8.16 -20.15
C TYR A 207 1.65 8.98 -19.60
N ASP A 208 0.50 8.86 -20.27
CA ASP A 208 -0.73 9.52 -19.84
C ASP A 208 -1.47 8.67 -18.78
N VAL A 209 -0.78 8.37 -17.68
CA VAL A 209 -1.40 7.75 -16.50
C VAL A 209 -2.15 8.77 -15.67
N ASP A 210 -3.23 8.37 -15.02
CA ASP A 210 -4.05 9.23 -14.16
C ASP A 210 -3.46 9.33 -12.74
N GLY A 211 -2.59 8.41 -12.37
CA GLY A 211 -1.91 8.43 -11.07
C GLY A 211 -0.77 7.43 -10.93
N LEU A 212 -0.05 7.60 -9.82
CA LEU A 212 0.96 6.67 -9.34
C LEU A 212 0.52 6.05 -8.01
N VAL A 213 0.74 4.75 -7.84
CA VAL A 213 0.58 4.05 -6.56
C VAL A 213 1.96 3.63 -6.04
N LEU A 214 2.29 4.06 -4.83
CA LEU A 214 3.50 3.63 -4.15
C LEU A 214 3.23 2.35 -3.38
N ASP A 215 3.84 1.26 -3.82
CA ASP A 215 3.89 -0.01 -3.11
C ASP A 215 5.32 -0.27 -2.61
N TYR A 216 5.48 -0.93 -1.48
CA TYR A 216 6.79 -1.16 -0.85
C TYR A 216 7.65 0.11 -0.67
N CYS A 217 7.05 1.29 -0.57
CA CYS A 217 7.75 2.51 -0.17
C CYS A 217 8.00 2.52 1.34
N ARG A 218 8.85 1.62 1.81
CA ARG A 218 9.05 1.31 3.23
C ARG A 218 10.37 0.60 3.48
N TYR A 219 10.76 0.48 4.73
CA TYR A 219 11.76 -0.52 5.11
C TYR A 219 11.18 -1.93 5.06
N GLN A 220 12.01 -2.95 4.92
CA GLN A 220 11.52 -4.33 4.85
C GLN A 220 10.91 -4.78 6.19
N ASN A 221 11.63 -4.52 7.29
CA ASN A 221 11.25 -4.96 8.64
C ASN A 221 11.93 -4.08 9.71
N ALA A 222 11.78 -4.45 10.99
CA ALA A 222 12.41 -3.76 12.11
C ALA A 222 13.95 -3.90 12.14
N ASN A 223 14.47 -4.97 11.54
CA ASN A 223 15.89 -5.30 11.56
C ASN A 223 16.71 -4.57 10.50
N SER A 224 16.11 -3.80 9.63
CA SER A 224 16.77 -3.01 8.58
C SER A 224 16.42 -1.51 8.65
N ASP A 225 17.31 -0.56 8.30
CA ASP A 225 18.67 -0.75 7.82
C ASP A 225 19.69 -0.36 8.88
N PHE A 226 20.73 -1.16 9.04
CA PHE A 226 21.81 -0.93 10.03
C PHE A 226 23.19 -0.75 9.37
N SER A 227 23.24 -0.10 8.21
CA SER A 227 24.48 0.29 7.55
C SER A 227 25.15 1.49 8.24
N GLU A 228 26.42 1.72 7.95
CA GLU A 228 27.13 2.93 8.38
C GLU A 228 26.50 4.21 7.79
N ALA A 229 25.89 4.13 6.60
CA ALA A 229 25.15 5.25 6.02
C ALA A 229 23.95 5.64 6.87
N SER A 230 23.16 4.64 7.31
CA SER A 230 22.01 4.84 8.19
C SER A 230 22.43 5.34 9.57
N LYS A 231 23.52 4.82 10.15
CA LYS A 231 24.09 5.34 11.39
C LYS A 231 24.39 6.83 11.29
N LYS A 232 25.13 7.23 10.25
CA LYS A 232 25.52 8.63 10.05
C LYS A 232 24.30 9.54 9.89
N ALA A 233 23.33 9.15 9.06
CA ALA A 233 22.12 9.92 8.84
C ALA A 233 21.25 10.02 10.12
N PHE A 234 21.19 8.96 10.90
CA PHE A 234 20.50 8.97 12.19
C PHE A 234 21.19 9.89 13.20
N GLU A 235 22.51 9.81 13.32
CA GLU A 235 23.29 10.69 14.22
C GLU A 235 23.07 12.17 13.90
N GLU A 236 23.01 12.51 12.61
CA GLU A 236 22.74 13.86 12.14
C GLU A 236 21.32 14.30 12.50
N TYR A 237 20.31 13.44 12.22
CA TYR A 237 18.90 13.72 12.53
C TYR A 237 18.64 13.87 14.03
N ALA A 238 19.21 12.97 14.83
CA ALA A 238 18.96 12.92 16.26
C ALA A 238 19.85 13.87 17.08
N GLY A 239 20.94 14.40 16.51
CA GLY A 239 21.94 15.21 17.22
C GLY A 239 22.73 14.41 18.26
N VAL A 240 22.94 13.11 18.02
CA VAL A 240 23.63 12.20 18.95
C VAL A 240 24.83 11.53 18.29
N LYS A 241 25.62 10.82 19.10
CA LYS A 241 26.69 9.93 18.62
C LYS A 241 26.42 8.50 19.12
N CYS A 242 26.38 7.57 18.19
CA CYS A 242 26.30 6.14 18.48
C CYS A 242 27.71 5.60 18.71
N THR A 243 28.09 5.37 19.95
CA THR A 243 29.42 4.90 20.31
C THR A 243 29.54 3.38 20.29
N ASN A 244 28.42 2.67 20.29
CA ASN A 244 28.34 1.22 20.26
C ASN A 244 27.25 0.74 19.30
N PHE A 245 27.23 1.27 18.05
CA PHE A 245 26.27 0.88 17.03
C PHE A 245 26.52 -0.55 16.54
N PRO A 246 25.46 -1.40 16.34
CA PRO A 246 24.01 -1.09 16.42
C PRO A 246 23.40 -1.22 17.83
N TYR A 247 24.17 -1.59 18.83
CA TYR A 247 23.68 -1.90 20.19
C TYR A 247 23.15 -0.67 20.94
N ASP A 248 23.49 0.53 20.51
CA ASP A 248 22.86 1.77 21.00
C ASP A 248 21.38 1.90 20.60
N ILE A 249 20.97 1.13 19.58
CA ILE A 249 19.59 1.11 19.08
C ILE A 249 18.82 -0.04 19.76
N TYR A 250 19.30 -1.28 19.57
CA TYR A 250 18.80 -2.47 20.25
C TYR A 250 19.85 -3.59 20.25
N TYR A 251 19.65 -4.60 21.08
CA TYR A 251 20.53 -5.76 21.16
C TYR A 251 19.74 -7.05 21.33
N TYR A 252 20.35 -8.15 20.97
CA TYR A 252 19.85 -9.48 21.27
C TYR A 252 20.45 -10.01 22.56
N PRO A 253 19.63 -10.60 23.49
CA PRO A 253 20.16 -11.33 24.65
C PRO A 253 21.09 -12.46 24.24
N GLU A 254 22.00 -12.84 25.14
CA GLU A 254 22.89 -13.99 24.90
C GLU A 254 22.10 -15.27 24.64
N GLY A 255 22.41 -15.97 23.55
CA GLY A 255 21.76 -17.20 23.15
C GLY A 255 20.43 -17.01 22.40
N GLU A 256 19.99 -15.77 22.18
CA GLU A 256 18.78 -15.51 21.38
C GLU A 256 19.02 -15.83 19.89
N THR A 257 18.04 -16.46 19.27
CA THR A 257 18.07 -16.85 17.84
C THR A 257 16.86 -16.29 17.05
N ASP A 258 15.85 -15.81 17.75
CA ASP A 258 14.68 -15.19 17.13
C ASP A 258 14.96 -13.70 16.84
N LYS A 259 14.88 -13.32 15.58
CA LYS A 259 15.11 -11.95 15.13
C LYS A 259 14.07 -10.94 15.62
N GLY A 260 12.93 -11.40 16.13
CA GLY A 260 11.89 -10.55 16.73
C GLY A 260 12.12 -10.25 18.21
N GLU A 261 12.99 -11.04 18.90
CA GLU A 261 13.17 -10.99 20.36
C GLU A 261 14.33 -10.08 20.80
N TYR A 262 14.51 -8.94 20.14
CA TYR A 262 15.49 -7.94 20.54
C TYR A 262 15.02 -7.09 21.73
N LYS A 263 15.98 -6.47 22.42
CA LYS A 263 15.73 -5.56 23.55
C LYS A 263 16.11 -4.12 23.15
N PRO A 264 15.18 -3.17 23.24
CA PRO A 264 15.43 -1.76 22.92
C PRO A 264 16.54 -1.17 23.78
N SER A 265 17.30 -0.22 23.22
CA SER A 265 18.37 0.51 23.89
C SER A 265 18.10 2.02 23.86
N THR A 266 19.09 2.82 24.27
CA THR A 266 18.95 4.25 24.56
C THR A 266 18.36 5.07 23.41
N HIS A 267 18.65 4.72 22.14
CA HIS A 267 18.25 5.51 21.00
C HIS A 267 17.08 4.88 20.20
N TYR A 268 16.49 3.79 20.69
CA TYR A 268 15.47 3.02 19.96
C TYR A 268 14.29 3.88 19.49
N ASN A 269 13.65 4.62 20.40
CA ASN A 269 12.45 5.40 20.07
C ASN A 269 12.75 6.49 19.02
N LYS A 270 13.93 7.13 19.14
CA LYS A 270 14.35 8.16 18.18
C LYS A 270 14.74 7.54 16.83
N TRP A 271 15.26 6.31 16.83
CA TRP A 271 15.53 5.54 15.63
C TRP A 271 14.24 5.21 14.85
N ILE A 272 13.18 4.78 15.55
CA ILE A 272 11.86 4.53 14.93
C ILE A 272 11.29 5.82 14.33
N GLU A 273 11.36 6.93 15.02
CA GLU A 273 10.94 8.25 14.51
C GLU A 273 11.73 8.62 13.25
N TRP A 274 13.04 8.53 13.32
CA TRP A 274 13.91 8.85 12.20
C TRP A 274 13.61 8.01 10.95
N ARG A 275 13.47 6.70 11.08
CA ARG A 275 13.11 5.82 9.95
C ARG A 275 11.79 6.26 9.30
N SER A 276 10.79 6.57 10.10
CA SER A 276 9.49 7.05 9.60
C SER A 276 9.62 8.41 8.91
N SER A 277 10.50 9.30 9.39
CA SER A 277 10.76 10.58 8.72
C SER A 277 11.45 10.41 7.36
N VAL A 278 12.29 9.38 7.19
CA VAL A 278 12.90 9.05 5.90
C VAL A 278 11.84 8.66 4.87
N ILE A 279 10.91 7.78 5.24
CA ILE A 279 9.82 7.36 4.34
C ILE A 279 8.87 8.53 4.03
N GLN A 280 8.50 9.32 5.03
CA GLN A 280 7.73 10.56 4.79
C GLN A 280 8.43 11.46 3.78
N GLY A 281 9.74 11.63 3.89
CA GLY A 281 10.55 12.43 2.97
C GLY A 281 10.49 11.91 1.53
N TYR A 282 10.42 10.60 1.31
CA TYR A 282 10.19 10.01 -0.01
C TYR A 282 8.81 10.36 -0.56
N VAL A 283 7.76 10.11 0.22
CA VAL A 283 6.38 10.39 -0.21
C VAL A 283 6.22 11.86 -0.58
N LYS A 284 6.71 12.75 0.26
CA LYS A 284 6.65 14.20 0.01
C LYS A 284 7.40 14.60 -1.28
N GLU A 285 8.63 14.13 -1.46
CA GLU A 285 9.43 14.50 -2.62
C GLU A 285 8.88 13.92 -3.92
N ILE A 286 8.41 12.67 -3.92
CA ILE A 286 7.74 12.07 -5.07
C ILE A 286 6.54 12.95 -5.47
N ARG A 287 5.67 13.28 -4.50
CA ARG A 287 4.53 14.18 -4.73
C ARG A 287 4.96 15.48 -5.39
N ASP A 288 5.92 16.16 -4.78
CA ASP A 288 6.35 17.50 -5.25
C ASP A 288 6.91 17.42 -6.68
N ARG A 289 7.72 16.39 -7.00
CA ARG A 289 8.30 16.20 -8.34
C ARG A 289 7.28 15.82 -9.39
N ILE A 290 6.38 14.87 -9.12
CA ILE A 290 5.40 14.44 -10.14
C ILE A 290 4.32 15.50 -10.39
N LYS A 291 3.87 16.21 -9.34
CA LYS A 291 2.89 17.30 -9.50
C LYS A 291 3.50 18.55 -10.19
N ALA A 292 4.81 18.72 -10.16
CA ALA A 292 5.48 19.71 -10.99
C ALA A 292 5.44 19.38 -12.49
N ILE A 293 5.29 18.09 -12.85
CA ILE A 293 5.17 17.65 -14.25
C ILE A 293 3.71 17.64 -14.68
N LYS A 294 2.83 17.01 -13.90
CA LYS A 294 1.39 16.87 -14.16
C LYS A 294 0.62 17.26 -12.87
N PRO A 295 0.14 18.50 -12.73
CA PRO A 295 -0.45 19.01 -11.48
C PRO A 295 -1.61 18.18 -10.93
N ASP A 296 -2.42 17.59 -11.82
CA ASP A 296 -3.62 16.83 -11.48
C ASP A 296 -3.36 15.32 -11.29
N ILE A 297 -2.09 14.86 -11.41
CA ILE A 297 -1.75 13.45 -11.22
C ILE A 297 -2.07 13.01 -9.79
N SER A 298 -2.79 11.89 -9.64
CA SER A 298 -3.08 11.31 -8.33
C SER A 298 -1.85 10.59 -7.77
N LEU A 299 -1.43 10.93 -6.54
CA LEU A 299 -0.47 10.14 -5.79
C LEU A 299 -1.19 9.29 -4.75
N GLN A 300 -1.08 7.99 -4.89
CA GLN A 300 -1.68 7.03 -3.98
C GLN A 300 -0.61 6.20 -3.27
N TYR A 301 -0.94 5.69 -2.11
CA TYR A 301 -0.06 4.85 -1.31
C TYR A 301 -0.81 3.65 -0.77
N TRP A 302 -0.27 2.44 -0.98
CA TRP A 302 -0.81 1.24 -0.36
C TRP A 302 0.01 0.85 0.88
N ALA A 303 -0.68 0.62 2.00
CA ALA A 303 -0.11 -0.02 3.17
C ALA A 303 -1.13 -0.94 3.85
N ALA A 304 -0.61 -1.92 4.61
CA ALA A 304 -1.46 -2.78 5.41
C ALA A 304 -2.20 -1.98 6.50
N ALA A 305 -3.43 -2.39 6.78
CA ALA A 305 -4.29 -1.80 7.81
C ALA A 305 -3.81 -2.07 9.26
N TRP A 306 -2.75 -2.82 9.44
CA TRP A 306 -2.23 -3.25 10.75
C TRP A 306 -1.50 -2.10 11.45
N TRP A 307 -2.28 -1.18 11.97
CA TRP A 307 -1.76 -0.01 12.69
C TRP A 307 -1.35 -0.37 14.13
N PRO A 308 -0.23 0.20 14.62
CA PRO A 308 0.80 0.98 13.89
C PRO A 308 1.82 0.10 13.18
N LEU A 309 2.59 0.68 12.24
CA LEU A 309 3.61 -0.02 11.45
C LEU A 309 5.05 0.50 11.69
N PRO A 310 5.57 0.54 12.95
CA PRO A 310 6.91 1.06 13.23
C PRO A 310 8.02 0.17 12.63
N ALA A 311 7.77 -1.12 12.51
CA ALA A 311 8.72 -2.08 11.95
C ALA A 311 9.10 -1.78 10.49
N THR A 312 8.16 -1.29 9.70
CA THR A 312 8.34 -0.93 8.29
C THR A 312 8.47 0.58 8.07
N ALA A 313 8.37 1.37 9.16
CA ALA A 313 8.43 2.84 9.15
C ALA A 313 7.31 3.52 8.33
N GLN A 314 6.14 2.87 8.24
CA GLN A 314 4.97 3.39 7.51
C GLN A 314 4.03 4.13 8.45
N ASN A 315 4.32 5.40 8.75
CA ASN A 315 3.42 6.26 9.49
C ASN A 315 2.43 6.93 8.52
N TRP A 316 1.39 6.20 8.11
CA TRP A 316 0.36 6.69 7.19
C TRP A 316 -0.72 7.56 7.86
N ALA A 317 -0.47 8.04 9.08
CA ALA A 317 -1.32 9.01 9.74
C ALA A 317 -1.22 10.39 9.11
N SER A 318 -2.26 11.21 9.29
CA SER A 318 -2.13 12.65 9.16
C SER A 318 -1.28 13.22 10.30
N GLN A 319 -0.54 14.29 10.05
CA GLN A 319 0.17 15.04 11.09
C GLN A 319 -0.77 15.69 12.11
N LYS A 320 -2.08 15.74 11.83
CA LYS A 320 -3.13 16.15 12.78
C LYS A 320 -3.46 15.06 13.79
N TYR A 321 -3.10 13.80 13.52
CA TYR A 321 -3.25 12.70 14.46
C TYR A 321 -2.06 12.66 15.40
N THR A 322 -2.22 13.14 16.64
CA THR A 322 -1.14 13.28 17.60
C THR A 322 -1.13 12.22 18.71
N ASN A 323 -2.11 11.30 18.70
CA ASN A 323 -2.25 10.29 19.74
C ASN A 323 -1.45 9.02 19.43
N PHE A 324 -0.21 8.95 19.90
CA PHE A 324 0.67 7.78 19.79
C PHE A 324 1.04 7.26 21.18
N PRO A 325 0.15 6.52 21.86
CA PRO A 325 0.37 6.06 23.24
C PRO A 325 1.27 4.81 23.31
N TYR A 326 2.22 4.70 22.43
CA TYR A 326 3.09 3.52 22.34
C TYR A 326 4.42 3.77 23.04
N TRP A 327 4.93 2.77 23.75
CA TRP A 327 6.19 2.85 24.51
C TRP A 327 7.40 3.20 23.62
N TRP A 328 7.35 2.85 22.33
CA TRP A 328 8.40 3.12 21.34
C TRP A 328 8.27 4.50 20.67
N SER A 329 7.15 5.18 20.79
CA SER A 329 6.95 6.48 20.14
C SER A 329 7.62 7.60 20.94
N THR A 330 8.11 8.61 20.22
CA THR A 330 8.50 9.88 20.82
C THR A 330 7.33 10.85 20.82
N LYS A 331 7.44 11.95 21.55
CA LYS A 331 6.44 13.03 21.53
C LYS A 331 6.28 13.69 20.16
N ASP A 332 7.28 13.57 19.28
CA ASP A 332 7.32 14.19 17.95
C ASP A 332 7.03 13.20 16.83
N TYR A 333 6.76 11.93 17.14
CA TYR A 333 6.53 10.86 16.13
C TYR A 333 5.39 11.22 15.15
N TYR A 334 4.34 11.91 15.59
CA TYR A 334 3.23 12.34 14.75
C TYR A 334 3.66 13.21 13.55
N LYS A 335 4.78 13.94 13.68
CA LYS A 335 5.32 14.80 12.61
C LYS A 335 5.83 13.99 11.41
N THR A 336 6.03 12.68 11.58
CA THR A 336 6.47 11.77 10.51
C THR A 336 5.30 11.20 9.71
N GLY A 337 4.08 11.58 10.03
CA GLY A 337 2.88 11.18 9.28
C GLY A 337 2.90 11.69 7.84
N PHE A 338 2.46 10.87 6.88
CA PHE A 338 2.54 11.23 5.46
C PHE A 338 1.20 11.28 4.71
N ALA A 339 0.06 11.00 5.35
CA ALA A 339 -1.24 11.12 4.69
C ALA A 339 -1.48 12.50 4.07
N ASP A 340 -0.98 13.57 4.71
CA ASP A 340 -1.10 14.96 4.23
C ASP A 340 -0.39 15.22 2.86
N TYR A 341 0.39 14.26 2.37
CA TYR A 341 1.08 14.35 1.08
C TYR A 341 0.48 13.45 0.00
N LEU A 342 -0.60 12.72 0.31
CA LEU A 342 -1.29 11.81 -0.59
C LEU A 342 -2.57 12.44 -1.13
N ASP A 343 -3.01 11.98 -2.31
CA ASP A 343 -4.38 12.20 -2.78
C ASP A 343 -5.29 11.05 -2.31
N VAL A 344 -4.77 9.82 -2.24
CA VAL A 344 -5.50 8.63 -1.77
C VAL A 344 -4.59 7.74 -0.93
N PHE A 345 -5.10 7.27 0.21
CA PHE A 345 -4.53 6.16 0.96
C PHE A 345 -5.35 4.90 0.75
N GLN A 346 -4.70 3.83 0.27
CA GLN A 346 -5.30 2.51 0.09
C GLN A 346 -5.03 1.65 1.33
N ASN A 347 -6.04 1.48 2.16
CA ASN A 347 -5.97 0.80 3.44
C ASN A 347 -6.10 -0.72 3.28
N GLY A 348 -4.99 -1.44 3.26
CA GLY A 348 -4.87 -2.86 3.00
C GLY A 348 -5.44 -3.76 4.10
N ALA A 349 -6.76 -3.84 4.21
CA ALA A 349 -7.51 -4.67 5.15
C ALA A 349 -7.67 -6.10 4.62
N TYR A 350 -6.55 -6.83 4.51
CA TYR A 350 -6.54 -8.22 4.00
C TYR A 350 -6.99 -9.22 5.06
N TYR A 351 -8.20 -9.01 5.55
CA TYR A 351 -8.85 -9.84 6.56
C TYR A 351 -9.86 -10.80 5.92
N SER A 352 -10.16 -11.89 6.62
CA SER A 352 -11.16 -12.88 6.18
C SER A 352 -12.59 -12.49 6.55
N LYS A 353 -12.78 -11.46 7.38
CA LYS A 353 -14.09 -11.00 7.86
C LYS A 353 -14.34 -9.56 7.42
N VAL A 354 -15.58 -9.27 7.04
CA VAL A 354 -16.03 -7.92 6.69
C VAL A 354 -16.42 -7.13 7.94
N THR A 355 -17.28 -7.67 8.77
CA THR A 355 -17.86 -7.05 9.98
C THR A 355 -17.65 -7.94 11.20
N PRO A 356 -17.87 -7.45 12.43
CA PRO A 356 -18.35 -6.12 12.82
C PRO A 356 -17.22 -5.09 13.04
N MET A 357 -17.56 -3.80 13.05
CA MET A 357 -16.61 -2.67 13.21
C MET A 357 -15.83 -2.67 14.54
N TRP A 358 -16.40 -3.20 15.61
CA TRP A 358 -15.77 -3.26 16.94
C TRP A 358 -14.83 -4.46 17.13
N GLU A 359 -14.75 -5.37 16.15
CA GLU A 359 -13.85 -6.54 16.18
C GLU A 359 -12.58 -6.25 15.36
N SER A 360 -11.44 -6.26 16.03
CA SER A 360 -10.14 -6.15 15.33
C SER A 360 -9.97 -7.29 14.32
N GLY A 361 -9.35 -6.99 13.16
CA GLY A 361 -9.18 -7.98 12.10
C GLY A 361 -10.39 -8.13 11.19
N THR A 362 -11.24 -7.10 11.11
CA THR A 362 -12.30 -6.98 10.11
C THR A 362 -12.05 -5.79 9.19
N ILE A 363 -12.61 -5.81 7.97
CA ILE A 363 -12.56 -4.67 7.04
C ILE A 363 -13.20 -3.44 7.67
N ALA A 364 -14.36 -3.63 8.32
CA ALA A 364 -15.07 -2.57 9.01
C ALA A 364 -14.24 -1.87 10.10
N HIS A 365 -13.51 -2.64 10.91
CA HIS A 365 -12.62 -2.08 11.93
C HIS A 365 -11.47 -1.30 11.31
N ALA A 366 -10.86 -1.83 10.24
CA ALA A 366 -9.78 -1.17 9.53
C ALA A 366 -10.21 0.20 8.95
N LEU A 367 -11.40 0.29 8.39
CA LEU A 367 -11.96 1.54 7.88
C LEU A 367 -12.20 2.54 9.00
N TYR A 368 -12.92 2.14 10.05
CA TYR A 368 -13.16 2.98 11.22
C TYR A 368 -11.86 3.54 11.84
N GLN A 369 -10.85 2.67 11.99
CA GLN A 369 -9.54 3.06 12.52
C GLN A 369 -8.81 3.99 11.53
N GLY A 370 -8.86 3.69 10.23
CA GLY A 370 -8.22 4.49 9.18
C GLY A 370 -8.74 5.92 9.14
N ASP A 371 -10.05 6.12 9.18
CA ASP A 371 -10.68 7.46 9.21
C ASP A 371 -10.19 8.28 10.39
N ALA A 372 -10.15 7.67 11.59
CA ALA A 372 -9.68 8.32 12.79
C ALA A 372 -8.20 8.75 12.73
N ILE A 373 -7.38 8.06 11.96
CA ILE A 373 -5.92 8.26 11.83
C ILE A 373 -5.59 9.22 10.69
N ILE A 374 -6.25 9.09 9.55
CA ILE A 374 -6.05 9.92 8.34
C ILE A 374 -6.61 11.32 8.54
N LYS A 375 -7.71 11.47 9.28
CA LYS A 375 -8.31 12.78 9.63
C LYS A 375 -8.57 13.67 8.40
N ASP A 376 -9.20 13.11 7.38
CA ASP A 376 -9.56 13.80 6.13
C ASP A 376 -8.36 14.46 5.42
N ALA A 377 -7.15 13.94 5.62
CA ALA A 377 -5.96 14.48 4.95
C ALA A 377 -5.88 14.08 3.48
N CYS A 378 -6.46 12.93 3.13
CA CYS A 378 -6.58 12.41 1.76
C CYS A 378 -7.83 11.51 1.69
N LEU A 379 -8.22 11.10 0.46
CA LEU A 379 -9.26 10.10 0.29
C LEU A 379 -8.81 8.76 0.89
N HIS A 380 -9.76 8.07 1.53
CA HIS A 380 -9.51 6.79 2.19
C HIS A 380 -10.21 5.66 1.45
N TYR A 381 -9.44 4.85 0.71
CA TYR A 381 -9.96 3.68 0.00
C TYR A 381 -9.86 2.42 0.84
N SER A 382 -10.94 1.64 0.85
CA SER A 382 -10.91 0.26 1.33
C SER A 382 -10.14 -0.62 0.35
N SER A 383 -9.15 -1.35 0.83
CA SER A 383 -8.40 -2.29 0.01
C SER A 383 -8.46 -3.67 0.64
N PHE A 384 -8.96 -4.68 -0.08
CA PHE A 384 -9.07 -6.03 0.43
C PHE A 384 -8.63 -7.08 -0.60
N SER A 385 -8.32 -8.29 -0.12
CA SER A 385 -7.84 -9.39 -0.94
C SER A 385 -8.91 -10.46 -1.11
N VAL A 386 -9.10 -10.89 -2.35
CA VAL A 386 -10.03 -11.98 -2.73
C VAL A 386 -9.31 -13.32 -2.95
N ALA A 387 -8.20 -13.51 -2.23
CA ALA A 387 -7.32 -14.68 -2.38
C ALA A 387 -7.88 -15.98 -1.78
N ASN A 388 -8.97 -15.92 -1.02
CA ASN A 388 -9.58 -17.07 -0.35
C ASN A 388 -10.92 -17.42 -1.00
N SER A 389 -11.15 -18.69 -1.32
CA SER A 389 -12.39 -19.20 -1.92
C SER A 389 -13.62 -19.07 -1.04
N ASP A 390 -13.44 -18.94 0.28
CA ASP A 390 -14.53 -18.85 1.26
C ASP A 390 -14.82 -17.39 1.65
N PHE A 391 -14.19 -16.43 0.95
CA PHE A 391 -14.36 -15.00 1.25
C PHE A 391 -15.69 -14.49 0.66
N ASP A 392 -16.42 -13.74 1.46
CA ASP A 392 -17.66 -13.09 0.99
C ASP A 392 -17.32 -11.82 0.19
N THR A 393 -16.95 -12.04 -1.07
CA THR A 393 -16.50 -11.00 -1.99
C THR A 393 -17.59 -9.95 -2.26
N LYS A 394 -18.84 -10.39 -2.36
CA LYS A 394 -19.96 -9.49 -2.59
C LYS A 394 -20.18 -8.55 -1.40
N GLU A 395 -20.27 -9.11 -0.19
CA GLU A 395 -20.45 -8.31 1.04
C GLU A 395 -19.25 -7.37 1.28
N ALA A 396 -18.01 -7.85 1.06
CA ALA A 396 -16.83 -7.03 1.17
C ALA A 396 -16.84 -5.85 0.20
N THR A 397 -17.24 -6.09 -1.06
CA THR A 397 -17.33 -5.05 -2.09
C THR A 397 -18.39 -4.02 -1.72
N LYS A 398 -19.59 -4.49 -1.37
CA LYS A 398 -20.71 -3.63 -0.96
C LYS A 398 -20.37 -2.79 0.27
N TYR A 399 -19.88 -3.44 1.34
CA TYR A 399 -19.52 -2.75 2.58
C TYR A 399 -18.45 -1.69 2.35
N SER A 400 -17.38 -2.05 1.63
CA SER A 400 -16.30 -1.14 1.30
C SER A 400 -16.77 0.05 0.47
N TYR A 401 -17.61 -0.19 -0.53
CA TYR A 401 -18.16 0.88 -1.37
C TYR A 401 -19.02 1.87 -0.57
N LEU A 402 -19.83 1.39 0.37
CA LEU A 402 -20.68 2.24 1.21
C LEU A 402 -19.87 3.05 2.23
N ASN A 403 -18.80 2.48 2.79
CA ASN A 403 -18.13 2.99 3.98
C ASN A 403 -16.71 3.52 3.74
N SER A 404 -16.31 3.80 2.49
CA SER A 404 -15.03 4.44 2.15
C SER A 404 -15.18 5.34 0.93
N ASP A 405 -14.16 6.11 0.56
CA ASP A 405 -14.18 6.99 -0.60
C ASP A 405 -14.00 6.24 -1.93
N GLY A 406 -13.52 5.01 -1.88
CA GLY A 406 -13.32 4.13 -3.04
C GLY A 406 -12.88 2.74 -2.59
N VAL A 407 -12.81 1.82 -3.55
CA VAL A 407 -12.52 0.41 -3.29
C VAL A 407 -11.37 -0.06 -4.17
N MET A 408 -10.41 -0.77 -3.59
CA MET A 408 -9.40 -1.51 -4.34
C MET A 408 -9.48 -2.99 -4.04
N ILE A 409 -9.57 -3.81 -5.08
CA ILE A 409 -9.63 -5.27 -4.98
C ILE A 409 -8.30 -5.88 -5.42
N PHE A 410 -7.67 -6.60 -4.54
CA PHE A 410 -6.44 -7.34 -4.78
C PHE A 410 -6.77 -8.80 -5.05
N GLU A 411 -6.62 -9.37 -6.20
CA GLU A 411 -6.02 -8.90 -7.42
C GLU A 411 -6.51 -9.76 -8.63
N LEU A 412 -6.17 -9.43 -9.86
CA LEU A 412 -6.62 -10.09 -11.09
C LEU A 412 -6.46 -11.62 -11.08
N CYS A 413 -5.33 -12.18 -10.59
CA CYS A 413 -5.14 -13.63 -10.62
C CYS A 413 -6.16 -14.38 -9.74
N TYR A 414 -6.62 -13.77 -8.65
CA TYR A 414 -7.64 -14.35 -7.78
C TYR A 414 -9.05 -14.17 -8.33
N MET A 415 -9.33 -13.01 -8.96
CA MET A 415 -10.57 -12.81 -9.71
C MET A 415 -10.78 -13.93 -10.74
N VAL A 416 -9.72 -14.23 -11.50
CA VAL A 416 -9.74 -15.31 -12.51
C VAL A 416 -9.80 -16.69 -11.86
N LYS A 417 -9.07 -16.92 -10.78
CA LYS A 417 -8.97 -18.24 -10.14
C LYS A 417 -10.28 -18.71 -9.53
N TYR A 418 -11.00 -17.79 -8.93
CA TYR A 418 -12.23 -18.07 -8.17
C TYR A 418 -13.51 -17.58 -8.88
N ASP A 419 -13.34 -16.95 -10.04
CA ASP A 419 -14.45 -16.42 -10.85
C ASP A 419 -15.34 -15.41 -10.10
N TRP A 420 -14.70 -14.43 -9.42
CA TRP A 420 -15.37 -13.45 -8.57
C TRP A 420 -16.06 -12.29 -9.30
N TRP A 421 -16.21 -12.37 -10.63
CA TRP A 421 -16.70 -11.24 -11.44
C TRP A 421 -18.13 -10.85 -11.10
N ASP A 422 -19.04 -11.83 -10.99
CA ASP A 422 -20.44 -11.60 -10.70
C ASP A 422 -20.67 -11.12 -9.27
N GLU A 423 -19.91 -11.63 -8.28
CA GLU A 423 -19.98 -11.21 -6.88
C GLU A 423 -19.54 -9.75 -6.71
N VAL A 424 -18.46 -9.34 -7.35
CA VAL A 424 -18.00 -7.94 -7.33
C VAL A 424 -19.05 -7.04 -7.97
N LYS A 425 -19.55 -7.41 -9.16
CA LYS A 425 -20.60 -6.68 -9.86
C LYS A 425 -21.84 -6.50 -9.00
N ALA A 426 -22.31 -7.58 -8.37
CA ALA A 426 -23.47 -7.53 -7.48
C ALA A 426 -23.24 -6.62 -6.27
N GLY A 427 -22.06 -6.69 -5.65
CA GLY A 427 -21.69 -5.82 -4.53
C GLY A 427 -21.72 -4.34 -4.89
N ILE A 428 -21.18 -3.97 -6.06
CA ILE A 428 -21.21 -2.59 -6.58
C ILE A 428 -22.66 -2.15 -6.83
N GLN A 429 -23.44 -2.96 -7.54
CA GLN A 429 -24.82 -2.62 -7.91
C GLN A 429 -25.71 -2.44 -6.68
N GLU A 430 -25.60 -3.31 -5.68
CA GLU A 430 -26.35 -3.17 -4.43
C GLU A 430 -25.97 -1.90 -3.66
N ALA A 431 -24.65 -1.58 -3.59
CA ALA A 431 -24.19 -0.37 -2.93
C ALA A 431 -24.66 0.91 -3.65
N GLU A 432 -24.58 0.93 -4.98
CA GLU A 432 -25.06 2.05 -5.80
C GLU A 432 -26.56 2.26 -5.68
N ALA A 433 -27.33 1.15 -5.65
CA ALA A 433 -28.77 1.22 -5.43
C ALA A 433 -29.13 1.83 -4.07
N GLU A 434 -28.40 1.49 -2.99
CA GLU A 434 -28.59 2.08 -1.67
C GLU A 434 -28.26 3.58 -1.64
N LEU A 435 -27.28 4.03 -2.44
CA LEU A 435 -26.88 5.44 -2.55
C LEU A 435 -27.71 6.22 -3.59
N GLY A 436 -28.63 5.57 -4.30
CA GLY A 436 -29.41 6.19 -5.37
C GLY A 436 -28.58 6.57 -6.60
N ILE A 437 -27.41 5.92 -6.81
CA ILE A 437 -26.56 6.12 -7.96
C ILE A 437 -27.13 5.37 -9.16
N VAL A 438 -27.29 6.07 -10.27
CA VAL A 438 -27.70 5.47 -11.57
C VAL A 438 -26.54 5.68 -12.54
N ARG A 439 -25.94 4.59 -13.02
CA ARG A 439 -24.98 4.64 -14.12
C ARG A 439 -25.73 4.91 -15.43
N GLU A 440 -25.26 5.92 -16.18
CA GLU A 440 -25.81 6.27 -17.50
C GLU A 440 -25.37 5.25 -18.55
#